data_bb07eb52afa3c90638da78c3c7201a7d
#
_entry.id   bb07eb52afa3c90638da78c3c7201a7d
#
_cell.length_a   1.000
_cell.length_b   1.000
_cell.length_c   1.000
_cell.angle_alpha   90.00
_cell.angle_beta   90.00
_cell.angle_gamma   90.00
#
_symmetry.space_group_name_H-M   'P 1'
#
loop_
_entity.id
_entity.type
_entity.pdbx_description
1 polymer ?
#
loop_
_entity_poly.entity_id
_entity_poly.type
_entity_poly.pdbx_seq_one_letter_code
_entity_poly.pdbx_strand_id
1 'polypeptide(L)'
;MSVRTISDMTYWSAISHRRLGEDDEAEAILRNIYEYSMQLERIEPKIDYFATSLPAMLLLNEDIVQRNRIEAQFLRAQALAGLEQTAEAETLLRGILEIDINHVGAADLLDQIQPLKEQITAD
;
A
#
# COMPACT_ATOMS: atom_id res chain seq x y z
N MET A 1 23.44 -6.03 -4.71
CA MET A 1 22.42 -5.71 -3.72
C MET A 1 21.09 -6.30 -4.12
N SER A 2 20.59 -7.17 -3.30
CA SER A 2 19.34 -7.83 -3.61
C SER A 2 18.19 -6.83 -3.44
N VAL A 3 17.49 -6.56 -4.51
CA VAL A 3 16.24 -5.82 -4.42
C VAL A 3 15.20 -6.81 -3.93
N ARG A 4 14.82 -6.69 -2.67
CA ARG A 4 13.71 -7.48 -2.17
C ARG A 4 12.45 -6.94 -2.84
N THR A 5 11.85 -7.80 -3.63
CA THR A 5 10.56 -7.47 -4.22
C THR A 5 9.51 -7.54 -3.12
N ILE A 6 8.97 -6.40 -2.75
CA ILE A 6 7.88 -6.35 -1.80
C ILE A 6 6.60 -6.50 -2.59
N SER A 7 5.80 -7.49 -2.20
CA SER A 7 4.54 -7.82 -2.86
C SER A 7 3.44 -7.97 -1.82
N ASP A 8 2.24 -8.26 -2.27
CA ASP A 8 1.11 -8.54 -1.38
C ASP A 8 1.41 -9.71 -0.45
N MET A 9 2.23 -10.66 -0.92
CA MET A 9 2.65 -11.80 -0.10
C MET A 9 3.50 -11.40 1.09
N THR A 10 4.22 -10.29 1.00
CA THR A 10 5.05 -9.79 2.10
C THR A 10 4.20 -9.43 3.32
N TYR A 11 3.06 -8.78 3.09
CA TYR A 11 2.11 -8.47 4.15
C TYR A 11 1.61 -9.74 4.86
N TRP A 12 1.22 -10.74 4.08
CA TRP A 12 0.71 -11.99 4.65
C TRP A 12 1.79 -12.75 5.41
N SER A 13 3.05 -12.63 4.98
CA SER A 13 4.17 -13.16 5.73
C SER A 13 4.27 -12.53 7.10
N ALA A 14 4.11 -11.20 7.19
CA ALA A 14 4.12 -10.49 8.47
C ALA A 14 2.98 -10.97 9.39
N ILE A 15 1.78 -11.13 8.83
CA ILE A 15 0.64 -11.61 9.60
C ILE A 15 0.87 -13.04 10.08
N SER A 16 1.47 -13.89 9.27
CA SER A 16 1.81 -15.26 9.66
C SER A 16 2.79 -15.29 10.83
N HIS A 17 3.84 -14.46 10.79
CA HIS A 17 4.79 -14.35 11.90
C HIS A 17 4.11 -13.91 13.19
N ARG A 18 3.18 -12.97 13.08
CA ARG A 18 2.44 -12.49 14.25
C ARG A 18 1.60 -13.61 14.87
N ARG A 19 0.97 -14.45 14.04
CA ARG A 19 0.18 -15.59 14.53
C ARG A 19 1.04 -16.63 15.24
N LEU A 20 2.32 -16.71 14.86
CA LEU A 20 3.26 -17.61 15.50
C LEU A 20 3.89 -17.01 16.76
N GLY A 21 3.53 -15.81 17.14
CA GLY A 21 4.10 -15.12 18.29
C GLY A 21 5.41 -14.43 17.99
N GLU A 22 5.81 -14.34 16.73
CA GLU A 22 7.05 -13.71 16.29
C GLU A 22 6.80 -12.23 15.98
N ASP A 23 6.42 -11.47 17.01
CA ASP A 23 5.97 -10.09 16.84
C ASP A 23 7.08 -9.15 16.36
N ASP A 24 8.31 -9.36 16.81
CA ASP A 24 9.44 -8.53 16.39
C ASP A 24 9.73 -8.69 14.90
N GLU A 25 9.66 -9.92 14.40
CA GLU A 25 9.85 -10.19 12.97
C GLU A 25 8.72 -9.62 12.14
N ALA A 26 7.48 -9.77 12.63
CA ALA A 26 6.31 -9.19 11.96
C ALA A 26 6.44 -7.67 11.86
N GLU A 27 6.81 -7.02 12.95
CA GLU A 27 6.98 -5.57 12.97
C GLU A 27 8.07 -5.12 12.00
N ALA A 28 9.19 -5.84 11.96
CA ALA A 28 10.28 -5.52 11.04
C ALA A 28 9.82 -5.60 9.58
N ILE A 29 9.07 -6.63 9.23
CA ILE A 29 8.53 -6.78 7.86
C ILE A 29 7.59 -5.63 7.53
N LEU A 30 6.68 -5.29 8.45
CA LEU A 30 5.73 -4.21 8.24
C LEU A 30 6.40 -2.86 8.08
N ARG A 31 7.44 -2.58 8.86
CA ARG A 31 8.22 -1.35 8.72
C ARG A 31 8.94 -1.30 7.37
N ASN A 32 9.45 -2.43 6.92
CA ASN A 32 10.08 -2.51 5.59
C ASN A 32 9.07 -2.21 4.47
N ILE A 33 7.85 -2.71 4.60
CA ILE A 33 6.77 -2.40 3.65
C ILE A 33 6.50 -0.90 3.64
N TYR A 34 6.41 -0.30 4.83
CA TYR A 34 6.16 1.14 4.97
C TYR A 34 7.26 1.97 4.29
N GLU A 35 8.52 1.65 4.57
CA GLU A 35 9.66 2.36 3.97
C GLU A 35 9.68 2.19 2.46
N TYR A 36 9.43 0.97 1.98
CA TYR A 36 9.36 0.73 0.54
C TYR A 36 8.26 1.55 -0.11
N SER A 37 7.11 1.68 0.55
CA SER A 37 6.00 2.48 0.03
C SER A 37 6.38 3.95 -0.13
N MET A 38 7.16 4.48 0.80
CA MET A 38 7.64 5.87 0.73
C MET A 38 8.59 6.05 -0.44
N GLN A 39 9.47 5.07 -0.67
CA GLN A 39 10.39 5.11 -1.80
C GLN A 39 9.67 4.99 -3.14
N LEU A 40 8.69 4.09 -3.21
CA LEU A 40 7.91 3.88 -4.43
C LEU A 40 7.16 5.15 -4.84
N GLU A 41 6.62 5.87 -3.86
CA GLU A 41 5.90 7.12 -4.12
C GLU A 41 6.84 8.20 -4.66
N ARG A 42 8.11 8.14 -4.30
CA ARG A 42 9.12 9.11 -4.77
C ARG A 42 9.70 8.78 -6.13
N ILE A 43 9.48 7.56 -6.63
CA ILE A 43 10.00 7.18 -7.94
C ILE A 43 9.21 7.92 -9.01
N GLU A 44 9.90 8.82 -9.72
CA GLU A 44 9.34 9.44 -10.90
C GLU A 44 9.72 8.58 -12.09
N PRO A 45 8.74 8.25 -12.95
CA PRO A 45 9.08 7.51 -14.17
C PRO A 45 10.02 8.35 -15.01
N LYS A 46 11.09 7.73 -15.51
CA LYS A 46 12.01 8.42 -16.41
C LYS A 46 11.29 8.69 -17.71
N ILE A 47 10.99 9.94 -17.94
CA ILE A 47 10.35 10.36 -19.17
C ILE A 47 11.46 10.54 -20.21
N ASP A 48 11.36 9.76 -21.31
CA ASP A 48 12.24 9.98 -22.43
C ASP A 48 11.93 11.36 -23.01
N TYR A 49 12.96 12.17 -23.18
CA TYR A 49 12.81 13.54 -23.63
C TYR A 49 12.03 13.65 -24.95
N PHE A 50 12.19 12.68 -25.83
CA PHE A 50 11.46 12.66 -27.07
C PHE A 50 10.00 12.24 -26.93
N ALA A 51 9.70 11.42 -25.93
CA ALA A 51 8.35 10.96 -25.67
C ALA A 51 7.47 12.08 -25.15
N THR A 52 8.04 13.06 -24.44
CA THR A 52 7.28 14.17 -23.87
C THR A 52 6.65 15.09 -24.92
N SER A 53 7.12 15.03 -26.15
CA SER A 53 6.52 15.83 -27.23
C SER A 53 5.22 15.22 -27.79
N LEU A 54 4.87 13.99 -27.41
CA LEU A 54 3.67 13.31 -27.88
C LEU A 54 2.60 13.32 -26.80
N PRO A 55 1.41 13.90 -27.06
CA PRO A 55 0.35 13.94 -26.03
C PRO A 55 -0.02 12.59 -25.46
N ALA A 56 -0.06 11.54 -26.30
CA ALA A 56 -0.38 10.19 -25.84
C ALA A 56 0.63 9.67 -24.82
N MET A 57 1.91 10.01 -24.98
CA MET A 57 2.96 9.59 -24.05
C MET A 57 2.88 10.34 -22.74
N LEU A 58 2.45 11.59 -22.75
CA LEU A 58 2.23 12.36 -21.52
C LEU A 58 1.10 11.75 -20.70
N LEU A 59 0.00 11.34 -21.35
CA LEU A 59 -1.10 10.68 -20.67
C LEU A 59 -0.66 9.35 -20.07
N LEU A 60 0.16 8.59 -20.80
CA LEU A 60 0.68 7.31 -20.32
C LEU A 60 1.57 7.53 -19.08
N ASN A 61 2.40 8.57 -19.06
CA ASN A 61 3.24 8.89 -17.92
C ASN A 61 2.41 9.25 -16.69
N GLU A 62 1.34 10.02 -16.88
CA GLU A 62 0.44 10.36 -15.79
C GLU A 62 -0.23 9.11 -15.21
N ASP A 63 -0.61 8.17 -16.05
CA ASP A 63 -1.18 6.90 -15.61
C ASP A 63 -0.18 6.10 -14.78
N ILE A 64 1.07 6.05 -15.20
CA ILE A 64 2.13 5.32 -14.48
C ILE A 64 2.37 5.97 -13.12
N VAL A 65 2.46 7.28 -13.05
CA VAL A 65 2.63 8.02 -11.80
C VAL A 65 1.47 7.74 -10.86
N GLN A 66 0.25 7.77 -11.36
CA GLN A 66 -0.94 7.51 -10.56
C GLN A 66 -0.98 6.08 -10.04
N ARG A 67 -0.64 5.10 -10.89
CA ARG A 67 -0.57 3.69 -10.47
C ARG A 67 0.45 3.48 -9.38
N ASN A 68 1.64 4.08 -9.52
CA ASN A 68 2.69 3.99 -8.51
C ASN A 68 2.23 4.61 -7.19
N ARG A 69 1.51 5.72 -7.26
CA ARG A 69 0.98 6.37 -6.07
C ARG A 69 -0.06 5.51 -5.37
N ILE A 70 -0.98 4.93 -6.13
CA ILE A 70 -2.01 4.04 -5.59
C ILE A 70 -1.36 2.82 -4.95
N GLU A 71 -0.40 2.20 -5.63
CA GLU A 71 0.29 1.04 -5.08
C GLU A 71 1.07 1.38 -3.82
N ALA A 72 1.77 2.51 -3.81
CA ALA A 72 2.49 2.97 -2.62
C ALA A 72 1.53 3.21 -1.46
N GLN A 73 0.40 3.84 -1.70
CA GLN A 73 -0.60 4.09 -0.68
C GLN A 73 -1.21 2.79 -0.15
N PHE A 74 -1.43 1.82 -1.04
CA PHE A 74 -1.98 0.52 -0.63
C PHE A 74 -0.98 -0.23 0.25
N LEU A 75 0.29 -0.30 -0.15
CA LEU A 75 1.33 -0.93 0.66
C LEU A 75 1.47 -0.25 2.03
N ARG A 76 1.41 1.07 2.04
CA ARG A 76 1.46 1.83 3.28
C ARG A 76 0.25 1.51 4.18
N ALA A 77 -0.93 1.41 3.58
CA ALA A 77 -2.14 1.04 4.32
C ALA A 77 -2.02 -0.36 4.92
N GLN A 78 -1.47 -1.31 4.17
CA GLN A 78 -1.22 -2.65 4.69
C GLN A 78 -0.26 -2.62 5.88
N ALA A 79 0.83 -1.88 5.75
CA ALA A 79 1.81 -1.76 6.84
C ALA A 79 1.17 -1.12 8.09
N LEU A 80 0.42 -0.04 7.90
CA LEU A 80 -0.25 0.64 9.00
C LEU A 80 -1.30 -0.25 9.66
N ALA A 81 -2.07 -1.00 8.87
CA ALA A 81 -3.05 -1.94 9.42
C ALA A 81 -2.36 -3.01 10.27
N GLY A 82 -1.24 -3.55 9.77
CA GLY A 82 -0.47 -4.55 10.50
C GLY A 82 0.18 -4.01 11.77
N LEU A 83 0.54 -2.73 11.78
CA LEU A 83 1.11 -2.05 12.94
C LEU A 83 0.04 -1.50 13.89
N GLU A 84 -1.22 -1.86 13.67
CA GLU A 84 -2.38 -1.47 14.50
C GLU A 84 -2.73 0.02 14.39
N GLN A 85 -2.28 0.67 13.33
CA GLN A 85 -2.63 2.05 13.02
C GLN A 85 -3.84 2.07 12.08
N THR A 86 -4.95 1.53 12.56
CA THR A 86 -6.12 1.27 11.71
C THR A 86 -6.80 2.52 11.20
N ALA A 87 -6.81 3.60 11.98
CA ALA A 87 -7.42 4.86 11.55
C ALA A 87 -6.70 5.46 10.33
N GLU A 88 -5.37 5.46 10.36
CA GLU A 88 -4.58 5.95 9.23
C GLU A 88 -4.72 5.05 8.01
N ALA A 89 -4.71 3.74 8.24
CA ALA A 89 -4.91 2.76 7.17
C ALA A 89 -6.28 2.96 6.51
N GLU A 90 -7.32 3.13 7.30
CA GLU A 90 -8.67 3.38 6.78
C GLU A 90 -8.73 4.63 5.90
N THR A 91 -8.10 5.71 6.34
CA THR A 91 -8.07 6.95 5.57
C THR A 91 -7.41 6.75 4.22
N LEU A 92 -6.27 6.04 4.18
CA LEU A 92 -5.58 5.75 2.92
C LEU A 92 -6.42 4.87 2.01
N LEU A 93 -7.05 3.84 2.56
CA LEU A 93 -7.86 2.91 1.76
C LEU A 93 -9.07 3.61 1.16
N ARG A 94 -9.73 4.47 1.90
CA ARG A 94 -10.85 5.24 1.37
C ARG A 94 -10.39 6.19 0.27
N GLY A 95 -9.21 6.80 0.43
CA GLY A 95 -8.63 7.65 -0.60
C GLY A 95 -8.34 6.88 -1.89
N ILE A 96 -7.81 5.66 -1.76
CA ILE A 96 -7.57 4.80 -2.93
C ILE A 96 -8.88 4.50 -3.65
N LEU A 97 -9.93 4.15 -2.92
CA LEU A 97 -11.21 3.77 -3.52
C LEU A 97 -11.92 4.96 -4.16
N GLU A 98 -11.63 6.19 -3.74
CA GLU A 98 -12.14 7.38 -4.42
C GLU A 98 -11.53 7.53 -5.81
N ILE A 99 -10.27 7.14 -5.97
CA ILE A 99 -9.56 7.22 -7.25
C ILE A 99 -9.84 5.99 -8.10
N ASP A 100 -9.81 4.80 -7.48
CA ASP A 100 -9.99 3.53 -8.15
C ASP A 100 -11.01 2.69 -7.39
N ILE A 101 -12.28 2.83 -7.74
CA ILE A 101 -13.38 2.14 -7.07
C ILE A 101 -13.29 0.62 -7.24
N ASN A 102 -12.54 0.16 -8.23
CA ASN A 102 -12.38 -1.27 -8.52
C ASN A 102 -11.15 -1.89 -7.86
N HIS A 103 -10.49 -1.18 -6.97
CA HIS A 103 -9.30 -1.70 -6.30
C HIS A 103 -9.71 -2.76 -5.26
N VAL A 104 -9.65 -4.03 -5.66
CA VAL A 104 -10.12 -5.16 -4.85
C VAL A 104 -9.34 -5.27 -3.54
N GLY A 105 -8.02 -5.12 -3.59
CA GLY A 105 -7.18 -5.20 -2.39
C GLY A 105 -7.55 -4.17 -1.34
N ALA A 106 -7.80 -2.92 -1.77
CA ALA A 106 -8.19 -1.86 -0.85
C ALA A 106 -9.56 -2.12 -0.23
N ALA A 107 -10.52 -2.58 -1.03
CA ALA A 107 -11.85 -2.91 -0.53
C ALA A 107 -11.80 -4.06 0.48
N ASP A 108 -11.04 -5.11 0.17
CA ASP A 108 -10.90 -6.26 1.05
C ASP A 108 -10.24 -5.88 2.37
N LEU A 109 -9.16 -5.11 2.32
CA LEU A 109 -8.47 -4.71 3.54
C LEU A 109 -9.33 -3.78 4.39
N LEU A 110 -10.07 -2.88 3.76
CA LEU A 110 -10.99 -2.00 4.48
C LEU A 110 -12.07 -2.82 5.20
N ASP A 111 -12.62 -3.84 4.55
CA ASP A 111 -13.59 -4.73 5.18
C ASP A 111 -12.99 -5.48 6.37
N GLN A 112 -11.73 -5.85 6.30
CA GLN A 112 -11.05 -6.52 7.42
C GLN A 112 -10.85 -5.59 8.61
N ILE A 113 -10.59 -4.31 8.36
CA ILE A 113 -10.36 -3.32 9.40
C ILE A 113 -11.67 -2.90 10.09
N GLN A 114 -12.74 -2.70 9.32
CA GLN A 114 -14.02 -2.21 9.84
C GLN A 114 -14.64 -3.10 10.92
N PRO A 115 -14.68 -4.44 10.76
CA PRO A 115 -15.23 -5.28 11.83
C PRO A 115 -14.50 -5.15 13.14
N LEU A 116 -13.17 -4.99 13.12
CA LEU A 116 -12.37 -4.79 14.33
C LEU A 116 -12.72 -3.47 15.00
N LYS A 117 -12.92 -2.42 14.20
CA LYS A 117 -13.29 -1.11 14.70
C LYS A 117 -14.70 -1.12 15.32
N GLU A 118 -15.64 -1.81 14.69
CA GLU A 118 -17.00 -1.95 15.21
C GLU A 118 -17.01 -2.70 16.52
N GLN A 119 -16.19 -3.74 16.66
CA GLN A 119 -16.08 -4.49 17.92
C GLN A 119 -15.54 -3.63 19.05
N ILE A 120 -14.60 -2.73 18.74
CA ILE A 120 -14.04 -1.82 19.72
C ILE A 120 -15.06 -0.76 20.15
N THR A 121 -15.90 -0.31 19.22
CA THR A 121 -16.89 0.74 19.50
C THR A 121 -18.22 0.21 20.04
N ALA A 122 -18.47 -1.10 19.95
CA ALA A 122 -19.72 -1.71 20.42
C ALA A 122 -19.78 -1.88 21.93
N ASP A 123 -18.67 -1.68 22.61
CA ASP A 123 -18.63 -1.67 24.06
C ASP A 123 -18.92 -0.27 24.57
#